data_8eff759352091c5b4172b07750fb1556
#
_entry.id   8eff759352091c5b4172b07750fb1556
#
_cell.length_a   1.000
_cell.length_b   1.000
_cell.length_c   1.000
_cell.angle_alpha   90.00
_cell.angle_beta   90.00
_cell.angle_gamma   90.00
#
_symmetry.space_group_name_H-M   'P 1'
#
loop_
_entity.id
_entity.type
_entity.pdbx_description
1 polymer ?
#
loop_
_entity_poly.entity_id
_entity_poly.type
_entity_poly.pdbx_seq_one_letter_code
_entity_poly.pdbx_strand_id
1 'polypeptide(L)'
;MDLPCNSPAGDAGREETTVAIIGSGVSGLTLATFLRKSGIACVVLERRNRAYVEARQRAGFVEARAVAMFERWGLANLLPEGPVAQRGEIRINGSGRTFGSSSEEAKQGRFCTQQQLVTNLLRELIDQMGGDVRFQVTEITIHNDEDSCPRINYSDADGLHELVCDYIVGCDGGHSVSRSSIPHGALTKYSYEFGYAWLAALVATPPVTGLAIMGVSEHGFAAQITRGPNRSRVYLQCEVSDGPEDWPDSRICDEIRLRLCDDTIQDAVVLDKDVIPLRSVVYVPMQYRNLFLVGDAAHLVPPTGAKGMNIALHDVDVLSKALLAALRDGDKAALQSYSDAVLPHVWKEQEFSVTMTDIMHDAGDPKQHGTFRQMIARTRLDAFLTSAH
;
A
#
# COMPACT_ATOMS: atom_id res chain seq x y z
N MET A 1 -9.23 -30.91 -20.04
CA MET A 1 -8.43 -30.02 -20.93
C MET A 1 -9.36 -28.90 -21.38
N ASP A 2 -9.55 -27.93 -20.54
CA ASP A 2 -10.30 -26.71 -20.92
C ASP A 2 -9.28 -25.82 -21.64
N LEU A 3 -9.51 -25.64 -22.93
CA LEU A 3 -8.71 -24.80 -23.82
C LEU A 3 -8.71 -23.35 -23.30
N PRO A 4 -7.63 -22.57 -23.53
CA PRO A 4 -7.69 -21.13 -23.36
C PRO A 4 -8.90 -20.59 -24.11
N CYS A 5 -9.48 -19.52 -23.58
CA CYS A 5 -10.72 -18.94 -24.01
C CYS A 5 -10.72 -18.62 -25.52
N ASN A 6 -11.00 -19.62 -26.37
CA ASN A 6 -11.12 -19.49 -27.83
C ASN A 6 -12.50 -18.96 -28.16
N SER A 7 -12.65 -17.63 -28.25
CA SER A 7 -13.79 -17.02 -28.93
C SER A 7 -13.57 -17.00 -30.44
N PRO A 8 -14.62 -17.12 -31.27
CA PRO A 8 -14.48 -17.09 -32.72
C PRO A 8 -13.89 -15.77 -33.21
N ALA A 9 -12.87 -15.88 -34.06
CA ALA A 9 -12.22 -14.74 -34.69
C ALA A 9 -13.22 -13.90 -35.49
N GLY A 10 -13.22 -12.59 -35.26
CA GLY A 10 -13.87 -11.63 -36.12
C GLY A 10 -14.65 -10.51 -35.45
N ASP A 11 -13.96 -9.64 -34.69
CA ASP A 11 -14.48 -8.29 -34.48
C ASP A 11 -13.32 -7.28 -34.48
N ALA A 12 -13.37 -6.31 -35.41
CA ALA A 12 -12.35 -5.29 -35.54
C ALA A 12 -12.44 -4.35 -34.33
N GLY A 13 -11.51 -4.47 -33.37
CA GLY A 13 -11.44 -3.68 -32.13
C GLY A 13 -11.35 -4.49 -30.85
N ARG A 14 -11.43 -5.82 -30.93
CA ARG A 14 -11.29 -6.71 -29.78
C ARG A 14 -9.82 -7.08 -29.56
N GLU A 15 -9.30 -6.73 -28.40
CA GLU A 15 -7.94 -7.06 -28.00
C GLU A 15 -7.93 -8.21 -26.97
N GLU A 16 -6.86 -9.01 -26.96
CA GLU A 16 -6.74 -10.16 -26.07
C GLU A 16 -5.42 -10.12 -25.27
N THR A 17 -5.49 -10.54 -24.01
CA THR A 17 -4.33 -10.73 -23.14
C THR A 17 -4.58 -11.90 -22.19
N THR A 18 -3.52 -12.46 -21.59
CA THR A 18 -3.69 -13.51 -20.56
C THR A 18 -4.15 -12.91 -19.23
N VAL A 19 -3.53 -11.80 -18.79
CA VAL A 19 -3.86 -11.15 -17.51
C VAL A 19 -4.09 -9.67 -17.72
N ALA A 20 -5.29 -9.19 -17.37
CA ALA A 20 -5.60 -7.77 -17.32
C ALA A 20 -5.43 -7.26 -15.87
N ILE A 21 -4.61 -6.23 -15.68
CA ILE A 21 -4.31 -5.65 -14.37
C ILE A 21 -4.88 -4.24 -14.32
N ILE A 22 -5.69 -3.93 -13.30
CA ILE A 22 -6.27 -2.61 -13.11
C ILE A 22 -5.52 -1.89 -11.99
N GLY A 23 -4.83 -0.80 -12.34
CA GLY A 23 -4.02 0.03 -11.47
C GLY A 23 -2.52 -0.20 -11.60
N SER A 24 -1.78 0.90 -11.79
CA SER A 24 -0.31 0.94 -11.89
C SER A 24 0.38 1.38 -10.59
N GLY A 25 -0.19 1.01 -9.44
CA GLY A 25 0.48 1.11 -8.14
C GLY A 25 1.58 0.05 -7.97
N VAL A 26 2.19 0.01 -6.77
CA VAL A 26 3.24 -0.98 -6.45
C VAL A 26 2.80 -2.40 -6.79
N SER A 27 1.59 -2.81 -6.40
CA SER A 27 1.10 -4.18 -6.63
C SER A 27 0.98 -4.50 -8.10
N GLY A 28 0.28 -3.64 -8.87
CA GLY A 28 0.01 -3.88 -10.28
C GLY A 28 1.29 -3.90 -11.12
N LEU A 29 2.18 -2.94 -10.89
CA LEU A 29 3.46 -2.90 -11.62
C LEU A 29 4.40 -4.04 -11.23
N THR A 30 4.44 -4.42 -9.94
CA THR A 30 5.26 -5.58 -9.50
C THR A 30 4.74 -6.87 -10.14
N LEU A 31 3.42 -7.09 -10.14
CA LEU A 31 2.80 -8.24 -10.78
C LEU A 31 3.08 -8.26 -12.28
N ALA A 32 2.84 -7.14 -12.97
CA ALA A 32 3.05 -7.03 -14.41
C ALA A 32 4.52 -7.28 -14.81
N THR A 33 5.47 -6.69 -14.07
CA THR A 33 6.91 -6.89 -14.32
C THR A 33 7.29 -8.36 -14.16
N PHE A 34 6.78 -9.02 -13.13
CA PHE A 34 7.03 -10.45 -12.90
C PHE A 34 6.40 -11.32 -13.98
N LEU A 35 5.13 -11.09 -14.35
CA LEU A 35 4.44 -11.84 -15.41
C LEU A 35 5.15 -11.68 -16.75
N ARG A 36 5.51 -10.44 -17.12
CA ARG A 36 6.24 -10.15 -18.35
C ARG A 36 7.59 -10.84 -18.40
N LYS A 37 8.36 -10.79 -17.29
CA LYS A 37 9.62 -11.54 -17.16
C LYS A 37 9.43 -13.05 -17.28
N SER A 38 8.30 -13.55 -16.87
CA SER A 38 7.92 -14.97 -16.96
C SER A 38 7.36 -15.37 -18.32
N GLY A 39 7.28 -14.46 -19.30
CA GLY A 39 6.76 -14.71 -20.64
C GLY A 39 5.23 -14.77 -20.73
N ILE A 40 4.52 -14.25 -19.71
CA ILE A 40 3.05 -14.17 -19.69
C ILE A 40 2.61 -12.81 -20.19
N ALA A 41 1.70 -12.79 -21.17
CA ALA A 41 1.12 -11.57 -21.69
C ALA A 41 0.23 -10.90 -20.63
N CYS A 42 0.45 -9.60 -20.40
CA CYS A 42 -0.39 -8.81 -19.51
C CYS A 42 -0.52 -7.38 -20.00
N VAL A 43 -1.65 -6.75 -19.68
CA VAL A 43 -1.96 -5.34 -19.93
C VAL A 43 -2.30 -4.68 -18.61
N VAL A 44 -1.71 -3.50 -18.35
CA VAL A 44 -2.01 -2.68 -17.16
C VAL A 44 -2.84 -1.48 -17.58
N LEU A 45 -4.00 -1.30 -16.96
CA LEU A 45 -4.91 -0.16 -17.17
C LEU A 45 -4.79 0.82 -16.01
N GLU A 46 -4.41 2.07 -16.30
CA GLU A 46 -4.21 3.12 -15.28
C GLU A 46 -5.00 4.39 -15.62
N ARG A 47 -5.80 4.88 -14.68
CA ARG A 47 -6.61 6.10 -14.86
C ARG A 47 -5.81 7.40 -14.89
N ARG A 48 -4.62 7.42 -14.30
CA ARG A 48 -3.77 8.61 -14.25
C ARG A 48 -2.74 8.58 -15.37
N ASN A 49 -2.14 9.72 -15.66
CA ASN A 49 -0.98 9.76 -16.56
C ASN A 49 0.29 9.26 -15.86
N ARG A 50 1.30 8.89 -16.66
CA ARG A 50 2.59 8.39 -16.16
C ARG A 50 3.26 9.37 -15.19
N ALA A 51 3.29 10.65 -15.49
CA ALA A 51 3.93 11.66 -14.66
C ALA A 51 3.30 11.74 -13.25
N TYR A 52 1.97 11.64 -13.14
CA TYR A 52 1.29 11.60 -11.85
C TYR A 52 1.67 10.33 -11.05
N VAL A 53 1.71 9.18 -11.71
CA VAL A 53 2.05 7.90 -11.07
C VAL A 53 3.49 7.93 -10.53
N GLU A 54 4.43 8.45 -11.30
CA GLU A 54 5.84 8.61 -10.92
C GLU A 54 6.05 9.67 -9.82
N ALA A 55 5.22 10.72 -9.78
CA ALA A 55 5.34 11.79 -8.80
C ALA A 55 4.71 11.47 -7.43
N ARG A 56 3.83 10.47 -7.34
CA ARG A 56 3.04 10.20 -6.14
C ARG A 56 3.91 9.72 -4.97
N GLN A 57 3.99 10.55 -3.93
CA GLN A 57 4.81 10.26 -2.76
C GLN A 57 3.99 9.54 -1.68
N ARG A 58 4.44 8.34 -1.31
CA ARG A 58 4.00 7.62 -0.11
C ARG A 58 5.22 7.09 0.63
N ALA A 59 5.06 6.82 1.94
CA ALA A 59 6.10 6.16 2.72
C ALA A 59 6.39 4.77 2.14
N GLY A 60 7.60 4.31 2.32
CA GLY A 60 7.96 2.96 1.91
C GLY A 60 9.13 2.43 2.71
N PHE A 61 8.92 1.25 3.23
CA PHE A 61 9.95 0.36 3.73
C PHE A 61 9.64 -1.03 3.17
N VAL A 62 10.57 -1.61 2.45
CA VAL A 62 10.45 -2.96 1.89
C VAL A 62 11.03 -3.94 2.89
N GLU A 63 10.19 -4.78 3.46
CA GLU A 63 10.60 -5.79 4.43
C GLU A 63 11.44 -6.90 3.80
N ALA A 64 12.23 -7.61 4.61
CA ALA A 64 13.12 -8.70 4.18
C ALA A 64 12.43 -9.74 3.30
N ARG A 65 11.18 -10.11 3.64
CA ARG A 65 10.38 -11.05 2.84
C ARG A 65 10.16 -10.54 1.41
N ALA A 66 9.83 -9.27 1.25
CA ALA A 66 9.61 -8.67 -0.06
C ALA A 66 10.95 -8.48 -0.80
N VAL A 67 12.04 -8.12 -0.12
CA VAL A 67 13.40 -8.11 -0.71
C VAL A 67 13.73 -9.49 -1.26
N ALA A 68 13.58 -10.56 -0.47
CA ALA A 68 13.83 -11.93 -0.89
C ALA A 68 12.93 -12.37 -2.07
N MET A 69 11.69 -11.85 -2.17
CA MET A 69 10.81 -12.05 -3.32
C MET A 69 11.42 -11.44 -4.58
N PHE A 70 11.84 -10.17 -4.54
CA PHE A 70 12.49 -9.51 -5.68
C PHE A 70 13.79 -10.23 -6.10
N GLU A 71 14.57 -10.73 -5.14
CA GLU A 71 15.77 -11.53 -5.39
C GLU A 71 15.44 -12.84 -6.14
N ARG A 72 14.46 -13.60 -5.62
CA ARG A 72 14.02 -14.86 -6.27
C ARG A 72 13.53 -14.65 -7.70
N TRP A 73 12.92 -13.50 -7.98
CA TRP A 73 12.45 -13.17 -9.33
C TRP A 73 13.53 -12.57 -10.22
N GLY A 74 14.76 -12.35 -9.68
CA GLY A 74 15.85 -11.69 -10.36
C GLY A 74 15.55 -10.24 -10.71
N LEU A 75 14.88 -9.55 -9.79
CA LEU A 75 14.45 -8.15 -9.88
C LEU A 75 15.00 -7.31 -8.71
N ALA A 76 16.02 -7.80 -8.00
CA ALA A 76 16.62 -7.12 -6.85
C ALA A 76 17.18 -5.73 -7.21
N ASN A 77 17.62 -5.55 -8.46
CA ASN A 77 18.10 -4.27 -8.99
C ASN A 77 17.03 -3.16 -9.02
N LEU A 78 15.76 -3.50 -8.87
CA LEU A 78 14.66 -2.53 -8.79
C LEU A 78 14.53 -1.91 -7.40
N LEU A 79 15.12 -2.55 -6.39
CA LEU A 79 15.20 -1.99 -5.05
C LEU A 79 16.47 -1.13 -4.93
N PRO A 80 16.38 0.07 -4.33
CA PRO A 80 17.55 0.91 -4.12
C PRO A 80 18.60 0.18 -3.29
N GLU A 81 19.85 0.38 -3.63
CA GLU A 81 20.95 0.15 -2.71
C GLU A 81 20.81 1.19 -1.60
N GLY A 82 20.58 0.77 -0.39
CA GLY A 82 20.36 1.71 0.71
C GLY A 82 20.70 1.11 2.05
N PRO A 83 20.89 1.97 3.05
CA PRO A 83 21.20 1.50 4.38
C PRO A 83 20.12 0.54 4.84
N VAL A 84 20.54 -0.55 5.38
CA VAL A 84 19.79 -1.44 6.25
C VAL A 84 19.00 -0.59 7.25
N ALA A 85 17.78 -1.01 7.57
CA ALA A 85 16.85 -0.30 8.41
C ALA A 85 17.53 0.50 9.52
N GLN A 86 17.46 1.83 9.42
CA GLN A 86 17.92 2.70 10.48
C GLN A 86 16.93 2.63 11.63
N ARG A 87 17.43 2.76 12.85
CA ARG A 87 16.59 2.85 14.03
C ARG A 87 15.81 4.16 14.01
N GLY A 88 14.53 4.09 14.34
CA GLY A 88 13.71 5.26 14.62
C GLY A 88 13.81 5.70 16.07
N GLU A 89 13.27 6.87 16.39
CA GLU A 89 13.14 7.40 17.74
C GLU A 89 11.67 7.55 18.12
N ILE A 90 11.30 7.11 19.31
CA ILE A 90 10.00 7.43 19.93
C ILE A 90 10.28 8.34 21.12
N ARG A 91 9.61 9.48 21.16
CA ARG A 91 9.60 10.42 22.30
C ARG A 91 8.27 10.30 23.05
N ILE A 92 8.36 9.95 24.32
CA ILE A 92 7.21 9.91 25.23
C ILE A 92 7.33 11.09 26.16
N ASN A 93 6.49 12.11 25.99
CA ASN A 93 6.57 13.39 26.71
C ASN A 93 8.01 13.94 26.72
N GLY A 94 8.67 13.96 25.56
CA GLY A 94 10.04 14.46 25.39
C GLY A 94 11.16 13.48 25.71
N SER A 95 10.89 12.37 26.38
CA SER A 95 11.91 11.35 26.67
C SER A 95 12.09 10.42 25.47
N GLY A 96 13.23 10.53 24.80
CA GLY A 96 13.56 9.74 23.60
C GLY A 96 13.97 8.30 23.93
N ARG A 97 13.44 7.33 23.18
CA ARG A 97 13.86 5.94 23.15
C ARG A 97 14.03 5.51 21.69
N THR A 98 15.10 4.77 21.41
CA THR A 98 15.31 4.20 20.08
C THR A 98 14.42 2.96 19.90
N PHE A 99 13.78 2.84 18.75
CA PHE A 99 13.05 1.63 18.38
C PHE A 99 13.54 1.09 17.03
N GLY A 100 13.32 -0.16 16.80
CA GLY A 100 13.68 -0.86 15.55
C GLY A 100 14.16 -2.25 15.88
N SER A 101 13.83 -3.22 15.05
CA SER A 101 14.28 -4.58 15.26
C SER A 101 15.78 -4.70 15.01
N SER A 102 16.48 -5.29 15.95
CA SER A 102 17.89 -5.68 15.81
C SER A 102 18.04 -7.06 15.16
N SER A 103 16.94 -7.73 14.82
CA SER A 103 16.98 -9.07 14.22
C SER A 103 17.72 -9.05 12.88
N GLU A 104 18.40 -10.13 12.56
CA GLU A 104 19.10 -10.29 11.26
C GLU A 104 18.10 -10.18 10.10
N GLU A 105 16.84 -10.60 10.28
CA GLU A 105 15.78 -10.45 9.29
C GLU A 105 15.43 -8.98 9.03
N ALA A 106 15.30 -8.17 10.08
CA ALA A 106 15.01 -6.74 9.93
C ALA A 106 16.15 -5.98 9.23
N LYS A 107 17.39 -6.41 9.42
CA LYS A 107 18.56 -5.84 8.73
C LYS A 107 18.55 -6.09 7.23
N GLN A 108 17.81 -7.05 6.73
CA GLN A 108 17.68 -7.36 5.29
C GLN A 108 16.63 -6.49 4.58
N GLY A 109 15.79 -5.76 5.31
CA GLY A 109 14.87 -4.80 4.74
C GLY A 109 15.58 -3.67 3.98
N ARG A 110 14.85 -2.95 3.13
CA ARG A 110 15.37 -1.80 2.36
C ARG A 110 14.48 -0.58 2.58
N PHE A 111 15.11 0.56 2.80
CA PHE A 111 14.37 1.83 2.74
C PHE A 111 14.18 2.21 1.27
N CYS A 112 12.96 2.01 0.80
CA CYS A 112 12.58 2.31 -0.56
C CYS A 112 11.24 3.05 -0.53
N THR A 113 11.21 4.31 -0.95
CA THR A 113 9.94 5.00 -1.06
C THR A 113 9.09 4.35 -2.13
N GLN A 114 7.76 4.37 -1.96
CA GLN A 114 6.85 3.87 -2.98
C GLN A 114 7.11 4.54 -4.34
N GLN A 115 7.43 5.83 -4.34
CA GLN A 115 7.77 6.57 -5.55
C GLN A 115 8.99 5.97 -6.28
N GLN A 116 10.06 5.70 -5.55
CA GLN A 116 11.27 5.09 -6.15
C GLN A 116 10.97 3.72 -6.75
N LEU A 117 10.27 2.87 -6.00
CA LEU A 117 9.92 1.53 -6.47
C LEU A 117 9.03 1.59 -7.71
N VAL A 118 7.98 2.43 -7.71
CA VAL A 118 7.08 2.62 -8.85
C VAL A 118 7.83 3.13 -10.08
N THR A 119 8.71 4.13 -9.91
CA THR A 119 9.52 4.66 -11.02
C THR A 119 10.45 3.60 -11.60
N ASN A 120 11.10 2.79 -10.76
CA ASN A 120 11.97 1.70 -11.20
C ASN A 120 11.18 0.60 -11.92
N LEU A 121 10.01 0.22 -11.39
CA LEU A 121 9.12 -0.76 -12.01
C LEU A 121 8.60 -0.29 -13.36
N LEU A 122 8.18 0.98 -13.49
CA LEU A 122 7.73 1.54 -14.78
C LEU A 122 8.84 1.53 -15.82
N ARG A 123 10.06 1.93 -15.43
CA ARG A 123 11.22 1.89 -16.32
C ARG A 123 11.52 0.46 -16.77
N GLU A 124 11.57 -0.47 -15.85
CA GLU A 124 11.83 -1.88 -16.17
C GLU A 124 10.75 -2.46 -17.07
N LEU A 125 9.47 -2.29 -16.69
CA LEU A 125 8.35 -2.88 -17.41
C LEU A 125 8.18 -2.28 -18.81
N ILE A 126 8.15 -0.96 -18.94
CA ILE A 126 7.86 -0.28 -20.21
C ILE A 126 9.14 -0.15 -21.05
N ASP A 127 10.18 0.48 -20.48
CA ASP A 127 11.32 0.94 -21.26
C ASP A 127 12.32 -0.20 -21.56
N GLN A 128 12.38 -1.25 -20.70
CA GLN A 128 13.29 -2.39 -20.88
C GLN A 128 12.58 -3.64 -21.45
N MET A 129 11.37 -3.94 -20.97
CA MET A 129 10.65 -5.18 -21.36
C MET A 129 9.58 -4.96 -22.44
N GLY A 130 9.28 -3.73 -22.84
CA GLY A 130 8.22 -3.41 -23.79
C GLY A 130 6.83 -3.86 -23.29
N GLY A 131 6.57 -3.68 -21.99
CA GLY A 131 5.29 -4.02 -21.37
C GLY A 131 4.19 -3.02 -21.75
N ASP A 132 2.97 -3.50 -21.81
CA ASP A 132 1.78 -2.71 -22.17
C ASP A 132 1.17 -2.10 -20.90
N VAL A 133 1.35 -0.78 -20.75
CA VAL A 133 0.73 0.02 -19.67
C VAL A 133 -0.02 1.19 -20.32
N ARG A 134 -1.35 1.16 -20.20
CA ARG A 134 -2.27 2.13 -20.79
C ARG A 134 -2.66 3.14 -19.74
N PHE A 135 -2.23 4.37 -19.92
CA PHE A 135 -2.49 5.48 -19.02
C PHE A 135 -3.73 6.27 -19.45
N GLN A 136 -4.30 7.03 -18.50
CA GLN A 136 -5.47 7.89 -18.71
C GLN A 136 -6.72 7.13 -19.16
N VAL A 137 -6.82 5.86 -18.73
CA VAL A 137 -7.99 5.01 -18.97
C VAL A 137 -9.13 5.44 -18.05
N THR A 138 -10.32 5.54 -18.63
CA THR A 138 -11.57 5.93 -17.93
C THR A 138 -12.67 4.92 -18.19
N GLU A 139 -13.81 5.07 -17.53
CA GLU A 139 -15.05 4.30 -17.78
C GLU A 139 -14.86 2.78 -17.75
N ILE A 140 -14.00 2.29 -16.85
CA ILE A 140 -13.74 0.86 -16.73
C ILE A 140 -15.00 0.11 -16.28
N THR A 141 -15.44 -0.85 -17.11
CA THR A 141 -16.51 -1.80 -16.78
C THR A 141 -15.97 -3.23 -16.90
N ILE A 142 -16.16 -4.03 -15.86
CA ILE A 142 -15.66 -5.40 -15.78
C ILE A 142 -16.83 -6.36 -15.96
N HIS A 143 -16.67 -7.31 -16.88
CA HIS A 143 -17.55 -8.43 -17.08
C HIS A 143 -16.82 -9.72 -16.73
N ASN A 144 -17.31 -10.44 -15.72
CA ASN A 144 -16.72 -11.68 -15.21
C ASN A 144 -17.83 -12.70 -14.96
N ASP A 145 -18.58 -12.99 -16.03
CA ASP A 145 -19.71 -13.89 -16.03
C ASP A 145 -19.28 -15.37 -16.08
N GLU A 146 -20.19 -16.28 -15.73
CA GLU A 146 -19.86 -17.71 -15.62
C GLU A 146 -19.56 -18.38 -16.96
N ASP A 147 -20.33 -17.99 -17.97
CA ASP A 147 -20.34 -18.64 -19.29
C ASP A 147 -19.50 -17.90 -20.34
N SER A 148 -18.76 -16.87 -19.94
CA SER A 148 -17.97 -16.06 -20.88
C SER A 148 -16.56 -15.79 -20.37
N CYS A 149 -15.65 -15.51 -21.31
CA CYS A 149 -14.32 -15.03 -20.96
C CYS A 149 -14.41 -13.70 -20.22
N PRO A 150 -13.63 -13.48 -19.16
CA PRO A 150 -13.53 -12.17 -18.54
C PRO A 150 -13.15 -11.09 -19.57
N ARG A 151 -13.80 -9.94 -19.51
CA ARG A 151 -13.49 -8.81 -20.39
C ARG A 151 -13.64 -7.48 -19.66
N ILE A 152 -12.89 -6.52 -20.12
CA ILE A 152 -12.91 -5.15 -19.60
C ILE A 152 -13.21 -4.21 -20.74
N ASN A 153 -14.30 -3.44 -20.60
CA ASN A 153 -14.56 -2.29 -21.47
C ASN A 153 -13.99 -1.05 -20.80
N TYR A 154 -13.30 -0.21 -21.57
CA TYR A 154 -12.74 1.05 -21.08
C TYR A 154 -12.68 2.08 -22.20
N SER A 155 -12.48 3.34 -21.83
CA SER A 155 -12.28 4.47 -22.75
C SER A 155 -10.90 5.10 -22.54
N ASP A 156 -10.30 5.58 -23.62
CA ASP A 156 -9.15 6.45 -23.60
C ASP A 156 -9.25 7.56 -24.66
N ALA A 157 -8.15 8.21 -25.03
CA ALA A 157 -8.16 9.26 -26.04
C ALA A 157 -8.53 8.79 -27.45
N ASP A 158 -8.33 7.49 -27.73
CA ASP A 158 -8.63 6.87 -29.03
C ASP A 158 -10.05 6.30 -29.13
N GLY A 159 -10.78 6.27 -28.00
CA GLY A 159 -12.18 5.87 -27.94
C GLY A 159 -12.47 4.70 -27.00
N LEU A 160 -13.46 3.90 -27.37
CA LEU A 160 -13.92 2.73 -26.61
C LEU A 160 -13.13 1.49 -27.03
N HIS A 161 -12.74 0.71 -26.04
CA HIS A 161 -11.97 -0.54 -26.22
C HIS A 161 -12.62 -1.69 -25.47
N GLU A 162 -12.43 -2.91 -25.98
CA GLU A 162 -12.73 -4.15 -25.30
C GLU A 162 -11.47 -5.00 -25.18
N LEU A 163 -11.07 -5.32 -23.95
CA LEU A 163 -9.94 -6.20 -23.64
C LEU A 163 -10.46 -7.50 -23.05
N VAL A 164 -10.26 -8.60 -23.74
CA VAL A 164 -10.60 -9.94 -23.29
C VAL A 164 -9.38 -10.57 -22.62
N CYS A 165 -9.60 -11.32 -21.55
CA CYS A 165 -8.50 -11.95 -20.81
C CYS A 165 -8.90 -13.28 -20.16
N ASP A 166 -7.93 -14.04 -19.67
CA ASP A 166 -8.19 -15.24 -18.87
C ASP A 166 -8.42 -14.87 -17.41
N TYR A 167 -7.68 -13.88 -16.91
CA TYR A 167 -7.74 -13.42 -15.52
C TYR A 167 -7.71 -11.89 -15.41
N ILE A 168 -8.45 -11.36 -14.42
CA ILE A 168 -8.45 -9.95 -14.06
C ILE A 168 -7.83 -9.80 -12.67
N VAL A 169 -6.93 -8.82 -12.49
CA VAL A 169 -6.35 -8.51 -11.19
C VAL A 169 -6.58 -7.05 -10.82
N GLY A 170 -7.39 -6.82 -9.80
CA GLY A 170 -7.68 -5.50 -9.24
C GLY A 170 -6.56 -5.05 -8.29
N CYS A 171 -5.74 -4.11 -8.76
CA CYS A 171 -4.68 -3.42 -8.01
C CYS A 171 -4.99 -1.91 -7.89
N ASP A 172 -6.26 -1.53 -7.96
CA ASP A 172 -6.78 -0.19 -8.17
C ASP A 172 -7.08 0.60 -6.87
N GLY A 173 -6.57 0.09 -5.75
CA GLY A 173 -6.53 0.81 -4.48
C GLY A 173 -7.85 0.82 -3.71
N GLY A 174 -7.95 1.67 -2.68
CA GLY A 174 -9.08 1.65 -1.74
C GLY A 174 -10.44 2.00 -2.35
N HIS A 175 -10.47 2.76 -3.46
CA HIS A 175 -11.67 3.09 -4.25
C HIS A 175 -11.79 2.19 -5.49
N SER A 176 -11.61 0.90 -5.29
CA SER A 176 -11.51 -0.12 -6.33
C SER A 176 -12.78 -0.29 -7.14
N VAL A 177 -12.70 -0.06 -8.46
CA VAL A 177 -13.72 -0.45 -9.43
C VAL A 177 -13.80 -1.96 -9.56
N SER A 178 -12.66 -2.65 -9.48
CA SER A 178 -12.57 -4.12 -9.53
C SER A 178 -13.41 -4.76 -8.43
N ARG A 179 -13.24 -4.28 -7.19
CA ARG A 179 -14.07 -4.75 -6.07
C ARG A 179 -15.54 -4.41 -6.25
N SER A 180 -15.84 -3.22 -6.76
CA SER A 180 -17.23 -2.77 -6.96
C SER A 180 -17.96 -3.53 -8.07
N SER A 181 -17.23 -4.19 -8.98
CA SER A 181 -17.84 -5.05 -10.01
C SER A 181 -18.26 -6.43 -9.50
N ILE A 182 -17.81 -6.82 -8.31
CA ILE A 182 -18.18 -8.09 -7.69
C ILE A 182 -19.61 -7.98 -7.15
N PRO A 183 -20.48 -8.98 -7.43
CA PRO A 183 -21.88 -8.92 -7.03
C PRO A 183 -22.07 -8.70 -5.53
N HIS A 184 -23.08 -7.93 -5.18
CA HIS A 184 -23.44 -7.69 -3.77
C HIS A 184 -23.68 -9.02 -3.03
N GLY A 185 -23.07 -9.15 -1.86
CA GLY A 185 -23.17 -10.37 -1.03
C GLY A 185 -22.13 -11.44 -1.35
N ALA A 186 -21.37 -11.33 -2.44
CA ALA A 186 -20.26 -12.26 -2.73
C ALA A 186 -19.00 -12.00 -1.88
N LEU A 187 -18.86 -10.77 -1.34
CA LEU A 187 -17.80 -10.41 -0.42
C LEU A 187 -18.36 -9.99 0.94
N THR A 188 -17.69 -10.42 2.01
CA THR A 188 -17.92 -9.89 3.36
C THR A 188 -16.90 -8.79 3.64
N LYS A 189 -17.36 -7.60 4.05
CA LYS A 189 -16.51 -6.50 4.49
C LYS A 189 -16.35 -6.56 6.00
N TYR A 190 -15.12 -6.71 6.48
CA TYR A 190 -14.74 -6.47 7.87
C TYR A 190 -14.09 -5.08 7.96
N SER A 191 -14.59 -4.22 8.85
CA SER A 191 -14.03 -2.86 9.00
C SER A 191 -14.03 -2.41 10.45
N TYR A 192 -13.00 -1.63 10.79
CA TYR A 192 -12.85 -0.96 12.08
C TYR A 192 -12.41 0.48 11.86
N GLU A 193 -13.12 1.41 12.49
CA GLU A 193 -12.85 2.85 12.45
C GLU A 193 -12.26 3.27 13.79
N PHE A 194 -11.13 3.98 13.78
CA PHE A 194 -10.44 4.37 15.02
C PHE A 194 -11.05 5.60 15.70
N GLY A 195 -11.91 6.36 15.00
CA GLY A 195 -12.52 7.57 15.53
C GLY A 195 -11.63 8.81 15.49
N TYR A 196 -10.43 8.72 14.94
CA TYR A 196 -9.50 9.82 14.69
C TYR A 196 -8.86 9.70 13.30
N ALA A 197 -8.24 10.79 12.87
CA ALA A 197 -7.56 10.90 11.59
C ALA A 197 -6.11 11.35 11.78
N TRP A 198 -5.35 11.32 10.72
CA TRP A 198 -4.07 11.98 10.60
C TRP A 198 -4.12 13.13 9.61
N LEU A 199 -3.76 14.32 10.04
CA LEU A 199 -3.23 15.32 9.13
C LEU A 199 -1.89 14.80 8.61
N ALA A 200 -1.76 14.63 7.30
CA ALA A 200 -0.56 14.18 6.62
C ALA A 200 -0.02 15.33 5.78
N ALA A 201 1.09 15.94 6.16
CA ALA A 201 1.69 17.08 5.47
C ALA A 201 3.08 16.74 4.92
N LEU A 202 3.38 17.20 3.71
CA LEU A 202 4.73 17.22 3.16
C LEU A 202 5.32 18.60 3.41
N VAL A 203 6.42 18.67 4.13
CA VAL A 203 7.05 19.94 4.52
C VAL A 203 8.46 20.07 3.96
N ALA A 204 8.83 21.29 3.57
CA ALA A 204 10.16 21.63 3.07
C ALA A 204 11.10 21.92 4.24
N THR A 205 11.42 20.88 5.03
CA THR A 205 12.37 20.98 6.15
C THR A 205 13.17 19.67 6.26
N PRO A 206 14.44 19.74 6.68
CA PRO A 206 15.21 18.56 7.03
C PRO A 206 14.51 17.73 8.11
N PRO A 207 14.70 16.40 8.12
CA PRO A 207 14.21 15.57 9.20
C PRO A 207 14.99 15.87 10.51
N VAL A 208 14.29 15.81 11.65
CA VAL A 208 14.91 15.97 12.98
C VAL A 208 15.91 14.84 13.26
N THR A 209 15.58 13.62 12.81
CA THR A 209 16.45 12.44 12.90
C THR A 209 16.62 11.79 11.53
N GLY A 210 17.58 10.88 11.41
CA GLY A 210 17.98 10.30 10.12
C GLY A 210 16.87 9.55 9.37
N LEU A 211 15.89 8.92 10.05
CA LEU A 211 14.83 8.14 9.41
C LEU A 211 13.44 8.57 9.82
N ALA A 212 13.10 8.35 11.08
CA ALA A 212 11.76 8.62 11.61
C ALA A 212 11.84 8.99 13.09
N ILE A 213 11.03 9.95 13.49
CA ILE A 213 10.77 10.27 14.88
C ILE A 213 9.26 10.25 15.10
N MET A 214 8.83 9.67 16.21
CA MET A 214 7.44 9.63 16.65
C MET A 214 7.32 10.28 18.01
N GLY A 215 6.29 11.09 18.21
CA GLY A 215 5.94 11.71 19.50
C GLY A 215 4.63 11.14 20.01
N VAL A 216 4.64 10.75 21.28
CA VAL A 216 3.46 10.34 22.05
C VAL A 216 3.36 11.27 23.22
N SER A 217 2.44 12.23 23.18
CA SER A 217 2.27 13.28 24.19
C SER A 217 0.82 13.46 24.58
N GLU A 218 0.56 14.20 25.63
CA GLU A 218 -0.81 14.57 26.05
C GLU A 218 -1.56 15.42 25.01
N HIS A 219 -0.84 15.94 24.00
CA HIS A 219 -1.40 16.68 22.86
C HIS A 219 -1.69 15.76 21.65
N GLY A 220 -1.50 14.47 21.80
CA GLY A 220 -1.73 13.44 20.78
C GLY A 220 -0.45 12.96 20.10
N PHE A 221 -0.64 12.11 19.10
CA PHE A 221 0.43 11.52 18.31
C PHE A 221 0.97 12.47 17.24
N ALA A 222 2.28 12.44 17.05
CA ALA A 222 2.96 13.04 15.91
C ALA A 222 4.02 12.11 15.34
N ALA A 223 4.32 12.25 14.06
CA ALA A 223 5.48 11.59 13.45
C ALA A 223 6.09 12.48 12.37
N GLN A 224 7.42 12.46 12.27
CA GLN A 224 8.15 13.04 11.15
C GLN A 224 9.02 11.96 10.53
N ILE A 225 8.88 11.78 9.22
CA ILE A 225 9.57 10.73 8.45
C ILE A 225 10.31 11.40 7.29
N THR A 226 11.59 11.08 7.14
CA THR A 226 12.42 11.64 6.06
C THR A 226 11.85 11.36 4.67
N ARG A 227 11.99 12.34 3.78
CA ARG A 227 11.69 12.24 2.33
C ARG A 227 12.84 12.80 1.49
N GLY A 228 14.01 12.85 2.06
CA GLY A 228 15.22 13.41 1.49
C GLY A 228 15.85 14.44 2.41
N PRO A 229 16.98 15.04 2.01
CA PRO A 229 17.76 15.91 2.90
C PRO A 229 17.01 17.17 3.35
N ASN A 230 16.10 17.68 2.52
CA ASN A 230 15.37 18.93 2.77
C ASN A 230 13.84 18.75 2.73
N ARG A 231 13.34 17.53 2.92
CA ARG A 231 11.90 17.23 2.92
C ARG A 231 11.56 16.19 3.96
N SER A 232 10.44 16.41 4.63
CA SER A 232 9.89 15.48 5.60
C SER A 232 8.38 15.31 5.41
N ARG A 233 7.89 14.11 5.64
CA ARG A 233 6.45 13.85 5.79
C ARG A 233 6.10 13.86 7.25
N VAL A 234 5.15 14.69 7.61
CA VAL A 234 4.63 14.85 8.96
C VAL A 234 3.26 14.25 9.07
N TYR A 235 2.99 13.61 10.19
CA TYR A 235 1.67 13.11 10.56
C TYR A 235 1.31 13.64 11.94
N LEU A 236 0.11 14.21 12.09
CA LEU A 236 -0.44 14.71 13.35
C LEU A 236 -1.81 14.10 13.57
N GLN A 237 -2.03 13.50 14.73
CA GLN A 237 -3.37 13.05 15.13
C GLN A 237 -4.34 14.26 15.14
N CYS A 238 -5.51 14.07 14.55
CA CYS A 238 -6.56 15.08 14.47
C CYS A 238 -7.95 14.43 14.50
N GLU A 239 -8.98 15.24 14.57
CA GLU A 239 -10.37 14.77 14.52
C GLU A 239 -10.73 14.29 13.12
N VAL A 240 -11.67 13.33 13.03
CA VAL A 240 -12.16 12.82 11.72
C VAL A 240 -12.90 13.92 10.95
N SER A 241 -13.45 14.90 11.66
CA SER A 241 -14.17 16.04 11.09
C SER A 241 -13.27 17.14 10.54
N ASP A 242 -11.97 17.13 10.86
CA ASP A 242 -11.03 18.14 10.39
C ASP A 242 -10.82 18.03 8.87
N GLY A 243 -10.71 19.18 8.21
CA GLY A 243 -10.25 19.30 6.83
C GLY A 243 -8.84 19.88 6.75
N PRO A 244 -8.18 19.81 5.60
CA PRO A 244 -6.86 20.44 5.40
C PRO A 244 -6.86 21.95 5.67
N GLU A 245 -8.00 22.62 5.47
CA GLU A 245 -8.22 24.05 5.71
C GLU A 245 -8.16 24.45 7.19
N ASP A 246 -8.48 23.51 8.09
CA ASP A 246 -8.41 23.73 9.55
C ASP A 246 -6.99 23.75 10.08
N TRP A 247 -6.01 23.40 9.21
CA TRP A 247 -4.60 23.26 9.56
C TRP A 247 -3.71 24.22 8.77
N PRO A 248 -3.69 25.53 9.11
CA PRO A 248 -2.73 26.45 8.50
C PRO A 248 -1.28 26.02 8.81
N ASP A 249 -0.33 26.42 7.97
CA ASP A 249 1.06 25.99 8.02
C ASP A 249 1.70 26.27 9.40
N SER A 250 1.39 27.43 10.02
CA SER A 250 1.87 27.78 11.36
C SER A 250 1.41 26.78 12.41
N ARG A 251 0.11 26.40 12.39
CA ARG A 251 -0.44 25.41 13.32
C ARG A 251 0.27 24.06 13.17
N ILE A 252 0.55 23.63 11.94
CA ILE A 252 1.27 22.37 11.69
C ILE A 252 2.65 22.41 12.34
N CYS A 253 3.40 23.50 12.17
CA CYS A 253 4.73 23.66 12.76
C CYS A 253 4.70 23.70 14.29
N ASP A 254 3.73 24.41 14.86
CA ASP A 254 3.57 24.51 16.32
C ASP A 254 3.20 23.16 16.94
N GLU A 255 2.26 22.43 16.34
CA GLU A 255 1.84 21.11 16.80
C GLU A 255 2.95 20.06 16.70
N ILE A 256 3.82 20.12 15.67
CA ILE A 256 4.99 19.25 15.58
C ILE A 256 5.94 19.52 16.74
N ARG A 257 6.30 20.79 17.00
CA ARG A 257 7.18 21.17 18.12
C ARG A 257 6.61 20.68 19.44
N LEU A 258 5.35 20.98 19.67
CA LEU A 258 4.64 20.63 20.90
C LEU A 258 4.63 19.12 21.14
N ARG A 259 4.24 18.33 20.14
CA ARG A 259 4.07 16.88 20.30
C ARG A 259 5.38 16.10 20.26
N LEU A 260 6.39 16.60 19.55
CA LEU A 260 7.74 16.03 19.58
C LEU A 260 8.57 16.57 20.77
N CYS A 261 8.07 17.57 21.51
CA CYS A 261 8.79 18.28 22.56
C CYS A 261 10.16 18.78 22.06
N ASP A 262 10.16 19.51 20.94
CA ASP A 262 11.38 19.96 20.28
C ASP A 262 11.22 21.36 19.67
N ASP A 263 11.61 22.37 20.45
CA ASP A 263 11.53 23.77 20.04
C ASP A 263 12.60 24.15 18.97
N THR A 264 13.50 23.25 18.64
CA THR A 264 14.51 23.49 17.59
C THR A 264 13.98 23.29 16.18
N ILE A 265 12.78 22.68 16.04
CA ILE A 265 12.13 22.48 14.74
C ILE A 265 11.72 23.83 14.17
N GLN A 266 12.31 24.19 13.04
CA GLN A 266 12.07 25.46 12.38
C GLN A 266 10.72 25.48 11.65
N ASP A 267 10.21 26.69 11.40
CA ASP A 267 9.07 26.86 10.50
C ASP A 267 9.41 26.34 9.10
N ALA A 268 8.43 25.69 8.50
CA ALA A 268 8.59 25.06 7.21
C ALA A 268 7.41 25.41 6.28
N VAL A 269 7.69 25.53 5.01
CA VAL A 269 6.66 25.65 3.98
C VAL A 269 5.98 24.30 3.82
N VAL A 270 4.66 24.27 3.91
CA VAL A 270 3.86 23.07 3.61
C VAL A 270 3.65 22.98 2.10
N LEU A 271 4.16 21.91 1.50
CA LEU A 271 4.10 21.67 0.07
C LEU A 271 2.81 20.96 -0.36
N ASP A 272 2.27 20.13 0.53
CA ASP A 272 1.06 19.32 0.31
C ASP A 272 0.51 18.89 1.67
N LYS A 273 -0.83 18.82 1.81
CA LYS A 273 -1.48 18.31 3.02
C LYS A 273 -2.84 17.69 2.73
N ASP A 274 -3.19 16.69 3.52
CA ASP A 274 -4.47 15.99 3.45
C ASP A 274 -4.83 15.42 4.81
N VAL A 275 -6.12 15.17 5.07
CA VAL A 275 -6.60 14.50 6.29
C VAL A 275 -7.01 13.07 5.94
N ILE A 276 -6.43 12.12 6.65
CA ILE A 276 -6.58 10.69 6.39
C ILE A 276 -7.27 10.01 7.58
N PRO A 277 -8.57 9.68 7.49
CA PRO A 277 -9.25 8.89 8.52
C PRO A 277 -8.56 7.53 8.72
N LEU A 278 -8.27 7.18 9.97
CA LEU A 278 -7.64 5.90 10.28
C LEU A 278 -8.68 4.80 10.36
N ARG A 279 -8.48 3.76 9.56
CA ARG A 279 -9.36 2.61 9.48
C ARG A 279 -8.65 1.35 9.05
N SER A 280 -9.16 0.22 9.48
CA SER A 280 -8.83 -1.12 8.99
C SER A 280 -9.98 -1.67 8.16
N VAL A 281 -9.69 -2.28 7.04
CA VAL A 281 -10.71 -2.94 6.21
C VAL A 281 -10.13 -4.21 5.61
N VAL A 282 -10.92 -5.30 5.59
CA VAL A 282 -10.59 -6.54 4.85
C VAL A 282 -11.85 -7.01 4.15
N TYR A 283 -11.74 -7.33 2.86
CA TYR A 283 -12.79 -7.95 2.07
C TYR A 283 -12.50 -9.44 1.89
N VAL A 284 -13.46 -10.29 2.17
CA VAL A 284 -13.33 -11.75 2.13
C VAL A 284 -14.49 -12.38 1.36
N PRO A 285 -14.20 -13.28 0.40
CA PRO A 285 -12.90 -13.67 -0.11
C PRO A 285 -12.21 -12.56 -0.91
N MET A 286 -10.88 -12.66 -1.13
CA MET A 286 -10.13 -11.71 -1.95
C MET A 286 -10.16 -12.06 -3.44
N GLN A 287 -11.14 -12.82 -3.86
CA GLN A 287 -11.34 -13.25 -5.24
C GLN A 287 -12.81 -13.53 -5.52
N TYR A 288 -13.18 -13.40 -6.77
CA TYR A 288 -14.48 -13.81 -7.29
C TYR A 288 -14.30 -14.34 -8.72
N ARG A 289 -14.50 -15.66 -8.93
CA ARG A 289 -14.23 -16.32 -10.21
C ARG A 289 -12.80 -16.02 -10.69
N ASN A 290 -12.65 -15.42 -11.88
CA ASN A 290 -11.35 -15.09 -12.49
C ASN A 290 -10.88 -13.66 -12.13
N LEU A 291 -11.52 -12.97 -11.19
CA LEU A 291 -11.13 -11.67 -10.67
C LEU A 291 -10.50 -11.82 -9.28
N PHE A 292 -9.28 -11.32 -9.13
CA PHE A 292 -8.48 -11.33 -7.90
C PHE A 292 -8.27 -9.90 -7.40
N LEU A 293 -8.37 -9.68 -6.11
CA LEU A 293 -8.12 -8.39 -5.46
C LEU A 293 -6.77 -8.44 -4.74
N VAL A 294 -5.96 -7.38 -4.90
CA VAL A 294 -4.59 -7.29 -4.39
C VAL A 294 -4.36 -5.92 -3.74
N GLY A 295 -3.72 -5.92 -2.57
CA GLY A 295 -3.38 -4.71 -1.85
C GLY A 295 -4.61 -3.91 -1.40
N ASP A 296 -4.56 -2.57 -1.52
CA ASP A 296 -5.64 -1.68 -1.04
C ASP A 296 -7.01 -1.97 -1.68
N ALA A 297 -7.09 -2.71 -2.79
CA ALA A 297 -8.34 -3.17 -3.36
C ALA A 297 -9.02 -4.23 -2.49
N ALA A 298 -8.25 -5.06 -1.80
CA ALA A 298 -8.70 -6.14 -0.93
C ALA A 298 -8.70 -5.76 0.55
N HIS A 299 -7.70 -5.00 1.01
CA HIS A 299 -7.53 -4.66 2.41
C HIS A 299 -6.84 -3.30 2.61
N LEU A 300 -7.23 -2.60 3.66
CA LEU A 300 -6.60 -1.38 4.12
C LEU A 300 -6.10 -1.60 5.55
N VAL A 301 -4.91 -1.10 5.85
CA VAL A 301 -4.36 -1.06 7.19
C VAL A 301 -4.08 0.39 7.58
N PRO A 302 -4.17 0.76 8.87
CA PRO A 302 -3.72 2.07 9.32
C PRO A 302 -2.21 2.20 9.06
N PRO A 303 -1.73 3.40 8.71
CA PRO A 303 -0.35 3.61 8.28
C PRO A 303 0.68 3.47 9.40
N THR A 304 0.28 3.40 10.67
CA THR A 304 1.13 3.39 11.86
C THR A 304 2.18 2.28 11.83
N GLY A 305 1.83 1.11 11.34
CA GLY A 305 2.74 -0.04 11.23
C GLY A 305 3.59 -0.07 9.96
N ALA A 306 3.39 0.85 9.00
CA ALA A 306 4.03 0.85 7.67
C ALA A 306 3.86 -0.46 6.89
N LYS A 307 2.77 -1.21 7.11
CA LYS A 307 2.55 -2.56 6.58
C LYS A 307 1.90 -2.60 5.19
N GLY A 308 1.13 -1.58 4.79
CA GLY A 308 0.28 -1.64 3.60
C GLY A 308 0.99 -2.09 2.32
N MET A 309 2.17 -1.56 2.01
CA MET A 309 2.94 -1.96 0.84
C MET A 309 3.45 -3.41 0.94
N ASN A 310 3.90 -3.83 2.11
CA ASN A 310 4.45 -5.18 2.32
C ASN A 310 3.38 -6.28 2.26
N ILE A 311 2.19 -6.01 2.77
CA ILE A 311 1.04 -6.92 2.63
C ILE A 311 0.68 -7.05 1.15
N ALA A 312 0.59 -5.93 0.43
CA ALA A 312 0.29 -5.92 -0.99
C ALA A 312 1.35 -6.67 -1.83
N LEU A 313 2.63 -6.57 -1.49
CA LEU A 313 3.70 -7.35 -2.12
C LEU A 313 3.61 -8.85 -1.77
N HIS A 314 3.14 -9.19 -0.57
CA HIS A 314 2.86 -10.58 -0.22
C HIS A 314 1.73 -11.18 -1.07
N ASP A 315 0.62 -10.43 -1.25
CA ASP A 315 -0.46 -10.86 -2.14
C ASP A 315 0.05 -11.12 -3.55
N VAL A 316 0.89 -10.21 -4.07
CA VAL A 316 1.52 -10.35 -5.39
C VAL A 316 2.38 -11.62 -5.47
N ASP A 317 3.20 -11.92 -4.45
CA ASP A 317 4.04 -13.13 -4.43
C ASP A 317 3.20 -14.42 -4.49
N VAL A 318 2.11 -14.47 -3.71
CA VAL A 318 1.21 -15.64 -3.70
C VAL A 318 0.48 -15.77 -5.03
N LEU A 319 -0.14 -14.69 -5.52
CA LEU A 319 -0.92 -14.69 -6.76
C LEU A 319 -0.03 -15.00 -7.98
N SER A 320 1.19 -14.46 -8.04
CA SER A 320 2.12 -14.71 -9.14
C SER A 320 2.47 -16.18 -9.27
N LYS A 321 2.71 -16.85 -8.15
CA LYS A 321 3.00 -18.31 -8.13
C LYS A 321 1.79 -19.11 -8.57
N ALA A 322 0.60 -18.73 -8.11
CA ALA A 322 -0.65 -19.38 -8.47
C ALA A 322 -0.97 -19.20 -9.98
N LEU A 323 -0.76 -17.99 -10.52
CA LEU A 323 -0.91 -17.74 -11.97
C LEU A 323 0.08 -18.54 -12.80
N LEU A 324 1.34 -18.63 -12.37
CA LEU A 324 2.36 -19.44 -13.07
C LEU A 324 1.99 -20.92 -13.10
N ALA A 325 1.58 -21.50 -11.98
CA ALA A 325 1.14 -22.89 -11.90
C ALA A 325 -0.06 -23.15 -12.81
N ALA A 326 -1.05 -22.26 -12.78
CA ALA A 326 -2.24 -22.40 -13.62
C ALA A 326 -1.93 -22.29 -15.11
N LEU A 327 -1.10 -21.31 -15.52
CA LEU A 327 -0.84 -20.99 -16.91
C LEU A 327 0.21 -21.91 -17.57
N ARG A 328 1.18 -22.42 -16.81
CA ARG A 328 2.25 -23.29 -17.33
C ARG A 328 1.94 -24.76 -17.15
N ASP A 329 1.43 -25.11 -15.97
CA ASP A 329 1.28 -26.51 -15.55
C ASP A 329 -0.19 -26.98 -15.59
N GLY A 330 -1.13 -26.05 -15.85
CA GLY A 330 -2.57 -26.34 -15.83
C GLY A 330 -3.14 -26.53 -14.41
N ASP A 331 -2.33 -26.27 -13.37
CA ASP A 331 -2.75 -26.41 -11.97
C ASP A 331 -3.48 -25.16 -11.48
N LYS A 332 -4.80 -25.20 -11.50
CA LYS A 332 -5.67 -24.12 -11.02
C LYS A 332 -5.94 -24.16 -9.52
N ALA A 333 -5.50 -25.19 -8.78
CA ALA A 333 -5.82 -25.34 -7.36
C ALA A 333 -5.29 -24.17 -6.51
N ALA A 334 -4.06 -23.70 -6.80
CA ALA A 334 -3.47 -22.56 -6.12
C ALA A 334 -4.24 -21.26 -6.37
N LEU A 335 -4.80 -21.05 -7.57
CA LEU A 335 -5.67 -19.90 -7.86
C LEU A 335 -6.98 -19.99 -7.08
N GLN A 336 -7.60 -21.16 -7.03
CA GLN A 336 -8.85 -21.37 -6.29
C GLN A 336 -8.69 -21.11 -4.79
N SER A 337 -7.51 -21.42 -4.23
CA SER A 337 -7.17 -21.21 -2.82
C SER A 337 -6.44 -19.89 -2.53
N TYR A 338 -6.33 -18.96 -3.49
CA TYR A 338 -5.59 -17.71 -3.31
C TYR A 338 -6.01 -16.94 -2.07
N SER A 339 -7.32 -16.73 -1.88
CA SER A 339 -7.85 -16.02 -0.73
C SER A 339 -7.44 -16.67 0.59
N ASP A 340 -7.58 -17.99 0.71
CA ASP A 340 -7.23 -18.74 1.91
C ASP A 340 -5.72 -18.72 2.19
N ALA A 341 -4.90 -18.65 1.14
CA ALA A 341 -3.44 -18.58 1.27
C ALA A 341 -2.94 -17.22 1.78
N VAL A 342 -3.58 -16.10 1.39
CA VAL A 342 -3.13 -14.76 1.77
C VAL A 342 -3.76 -14.25 3.07
N LEU A 343 -5.01 -14.61 3.37
CA LEU A 343 -5.76 -14.08 4.51
C LEU A 343 -5.09 -14.27 5.89
N PRO A 344 -4.43 -15.40 6.21
CA PRO A 344 -3.74 -15.55 7.48
C PRO A 344 -2.66 -14.48 7.70
N HIS A 345 -1.91 -14.14 6.65
CA HIS A 345 -0.91 -13.07 6.72
C HIS A 345 -1.57 -11.69 6.82
N VAL A 346 -2.60 -11.43 6.03
CA VAL A 346 -3.37 -10.18 6.09
C VAL A 346 -3.88 -9.94 7.51
N TRP A 347 -4.52 -10.92 8.15
CA TRP A 347 -5.05 -10.77 9.51
C TRP A 347 -3.96 -10.57 10.56
N LYS A 348 -2.81 -11.22 10.41
CA LYS A 348 -1.66 -11.00 11.29
C LYS A 348 -1.16 -9.56 11.23
N GLU A 349 -1.03 -9.01 10.03
CA GLU A 349 -0.57 -7.62 9.84
C GLU A 349 -1.65 -6.58 10.20
N GLN A 350 -2.94 -6.93 10.06
CA GLN A 350 -4.05 -6.13 10.57
C GLN A 350 -3.99 -6.04 12.11
N GLU A 351 -3.84 -7.16 12.81
CA GLU A 351 -3.70 -7.20 14.26
C GLU A 351 -2.54 -6.33 14.74
N PHE A 352 -1.36 -6.50 14.13
CA PHE A 352 -0.20 -5.69 14.45
C PHE A 352 -0.47 -4.18 14.23
N SER A 353 -1.02 -3.82 13.07
CA SER A 353 -1.25 -2.42 12.71
C SER A 353 -2.32 -1.75 13.59
N VAL A 354 -3.39 -2.48 13.93
CA VAL A 354 -4.43 -2.01 14.86
C VAL A 354 -3.85 -1.80 16.26
N THR A 355 -3.13 -2.80 16.77
CA THR A 355 -2.49 -2.73 18.09
C THR A 355 -1.51 -1.56 18.18
N MET A 356 -0.66 -1.37 17.17
CA MET A 356 0.28 -0.23 17.14
C MET A 356 -0.44 1.10 17.06
N THR A 357 -1.54 1.18 16.31
CA THR A 357 -2.34 2.40 16.21
C THR A 357 -2.96 2.75 17.57
N ASP A 358 -3.62 1.80 18.22
CA ASP A 358 -4.19 1.98 19.57
C ASP A 358 -3.12 2.40 20.58
N ILE A 359 -1.99 1.70 20.61
CA ILE A 359 -0.91 1.99 21.55
C ILE A 359 -0.36 3.40 21.36
N MET A 360 -0.06 3.80 20.13
CA MET A 360 0.57 5.09 19.84
C MET A 360 -0.35 6.28 20.10
N HIS A 361 -1.65 6.12 19.89
CA HIS A 361 -2.60 7.22 20.05
C HIS A 361 -3.16 7.28 21.46
N ASP A 362 -3.60 6.15 22.01
CA ASP A 362 -4.19 6.09 23.35
C ASP A 362 -3.18 6.39 24.46
N ALA A 363 -1.90 6.06 24.28
CA ALA A 363 -0.87 6.35 25.29
C ALA A 363 -0.61 7.85 25.50
N GLY A 364 -0.90 8.66 24.50
CA GLY A 364 -0.76 10.13 24.56
C GLY A 364 -1.98 10.81 25.16
N ASP A 365 -3.02 10.96 24.34
CA ASP A 365 -4.20 11.77 24.63
C ASP A 365 -5.34 10.95 25.24
N PRO A 366 -5.79 11.27 26.48
CA PRO A 366 -6.90 10.56 27.12
C PRO A 366 -8.29 11.02 26.65
N LYS A 367 -8.39 12.06 25.82
CA LYS A 367 -9.69 12.68 25.48
C LYS A 367 -10.67 11.71 24.84
N GLN A 368 -10.19 10.80 23.99
CA GLN A 368 -11.05 9.93 23.22
C GLN A 368 -11.50 8.68 23.98
N HIS A 369 -10.58 8.01 24.68
CA HIS A 369 -10.83 6.72 25.32
C HIS A 369 -10.66 6.72 26.85
N GLY A 370 -10.33 7.88 27.41
CA GLY A 370 -10.19 8.09 28.86
C GLY A 370 -8.88 7.61 29.46
N THR A 371 -8.64 8.01 30.71
CA THR A 371 -7.39 7.76 31.42
C THR A 371 -7.07 6.29 31.67
N PHE A 372 -8.07 5.43 31.80
CA PHE A 372 -7.83 3.99 31.99
C PHE A 372 -7.19 3.37 30.74
N ARG A 373 -7.75 3.64 29.56
CA ARG A 373 -7.19 3.18 28.27
C ARG A 373 -5.80 3.75 28.05
N GLN A 374 -5.57 5.02 28.41
CA GLN A 374 -4.26 5.64 28.35
C GLN A 374 -3.21 4.87 29.17
N MET A 375 -3.53 4.49 30.41
CA MET A 375 -2.58 3.76 31.25
C MET A 375 -2.28 2.35 30.70
N ILE A 376 -3.29 1.67 30.17
CA ILE A 376 -3.08 0.37 29.49
C ILE A 376 -2.19 0.54 28.24
N ALA A 377 -2.44 1.55 27.42
CA ALA A 377 -1.65 1.82 26.23
C ALA A 377 -0.19 2.18 26.58
N ARG A 378 0.04 2.97 27.61
CA ARG A 378 1.39 3.29 28.14
C ARG A 378 2.13 2.03 28.57
N THR A 379 1.45 1.14 29.31
CA THR A 379 2.04 -0.12 29.75
C THR A 379 2.43 -1.00 28.57
N ARG A 380 1.58 -1.07 27.52
CA ARG A 380 1.86 -1.80 26.29
C ARG A 380 3.01 -1.19 25.50
N LEU A 381 3.07 0.15 25.43
CA LEU A 381 4.15 0.88 24.76
C LEU A 381 5.50 0.62 25.45
N ASP A 382 5.54 0.65 26.78
CA ASP A 382 6.74 0.32 27.53
C ASP A 382 7.20 -1.14 27.30
N ALA A 383 6.26 -2.10 27.30
CA ALA A 383 6.56 -3.49 27.00
C ALA A 383 7.10 -3.66 25.57
N PHE A 384 6.48 -3.02 24.58
CA PHE A 384 6.91 -3.03 23.19
C PHE A 384 8.36 -2.49 23.04
N LEU A 385 8.65 -1.35 23.66
CA LEU A 385 9.98 -0.73 23.60
C LEU A 385 11.04 -1.54 24.36
N THR A 386 10.67 -2.28 25.38
CA THR A 386 11.57 -3.14 26.14
C THR A 386 11.89 -4.45 25.39
N SER A 387 10.91 -5.00 24.66
CA SER A 387 11.09 -6.23 23.87
C SER A 387 11.82 -6.01 22.54
N ALA A 388 11.96 -4.75 22.10
CA ALA A 388 12.65 -4.38 20.86
C ALA A 388 14.19 -4.21 21.04
N HIS A 389 14.70 -4.44 22.25
CA HIS A 389 16.12 -4.46 22.59
C HIS A 389 16.60 -5.88 22.79
#